data_70e9319e0aea9f3273b6ddebe34c986b
#
_entry.id   70e9319e0aea9f3273b6ddebe34c986b
#
_cell.length_a   1.000
_cell.length_b   1.000
_cell.length_c   1.000
_cell.angle_alpha   90.00
_cell.angle_beta   90.00
_cell.angle_gamma   90.00
#
_symmetry.space_group_name_H-M   'P 1'
#
loop_
_entity.id
_entity.type
_entity.pdbx_description
1 polymer ?
#
loop_
_entity_poly.entity_id
_entity_poly.type
_entity_poly.pdbx_seq_one_letter_code
_entity_poly.pdbx_strand_id
1 'polypeptide(L)'
;MNKQLLQQVHSLTSTVDSLNATINAQTQLIAQLNQTIQELKEQLNKNSKNSSKPPSSDGFKKPAPKSLRKPSGKKAGGQNGHQGTHLAVITAPDKIVKHMPSACEGCPHYQICKGTACIAEKRHVIDAVVTVNVTEHQALELPICMLYGDTRRGAFPSDVKAAVQYGENLQSLAVALNTVGAVSIRRTHEILSGVFNIPIATGTISSMVKRCADSLNETVGKIKDKMIGSALGHFDETGTRVDKKLWWVHDASNCEYTYLDISPKRGSAGMEQCGVLPEFKGIAMHDCWASYWNYPDIQHAVCCTHLLRELTGIDENHPGQKWASAFKDLLLEMKKVKDKAVEKGKDSLSYYHYHKFDKKYDELIEQARKENPLPETTEKKRGRKKKGKILALVERLANYKASVCLFIHNFNVPFDNN
;
A
#
# COMPACT_ATOMS: atom_id res chain seq x y z
N MET A 1 -0.55 4.25 85.96
CA MET A 1 -0.41 3.18 84.96
C MET A 1 -1.35 3.35 83.72
N ASN A 2 -2.65 3.65 83.88
CA ASN A 2 -3.59 3.79 82.74
C ASN A 2 -3.34 4.97 81.79
N LYS A 3 -2.76 6.09 82.25
CA LYS A 3 -2.57 7.28 81.39
C LYS A 3 -1.41 7.10 80.39
N GLN A 4 -0.36 6.43 80.78
CA GLN A 4 0.77 6.11 79.88
C GLN A 4 0.38 5.06 78.84
N LEU A 5 -0.42 4.09 79.20
CA LEU A 5 -0.93 3.08 78.27
C LEU A 5 -1.82 3.69 77.18
N LEU A 6 -2.71 4.63 77.58
CA LEU A 6 -3.56 5.38 76.68
C LEU A 6 -2.77 6.26 75.69
N GLN A 7 -1.67 6.88 76.14
CA GLN A 7 -0.77 7.64 75.25
C GLN A 7 -0.03 6.76 74.27
N GLN A 8 0.42 5.57 74.69
CA GLN A 8 1.07 4.59 73.81
C GLN A 8 0.10 4.04 72.76
N VAL A 9 -1.16 3.75 73.14
CA VAL A 9 -2.17 3.29 72.19
C VAL A 9 -2.48 4.38 71.17
N HIS A 10 -2.64 5.66 71.60
CA HIS A 10 -2.87 6.77 70.66
C HIS A 10 -1.72 6.98 69.69
N SER A 11 -0.46 6.90 70.16
CA SER A 11 0.75 6.98 69.31
C SER A 11 0.83 5.83 68.31
N LEU A 12 0.54 4.60 68.75
CA LEU A 12 0.49 3.43 67.84
C LEU A 12 -0.61 3.55 66.80
N THR A 13 -1.81 3.98 67.16
CA THR A 13 -2.91 4.21 66.22
C THR A 13 -2.53 5.25 65.16
N SER A 14 -1.95 6.38 65.57
CA SER A 14 -1.48 7.42 64.65
C SER A 14 -0.37 6.89 63.68
N THR A 15 0.50 6.03 64.21
CA THR A 15 1.55 5.38 63.38
C THR A 15 0.93 4.42 62.35
N VAL A 16 -0.05 3.61 62.76
CA VAL A 16 -0.78 2.69 61.91
C VAL A 16 -1.50 3.44 60.81
N ASP A 17 -2.18 4.55 61.14
CA ASP A 17 -2.89 5.40 60.17
C ASP A 17 -1.90 6.00 59.15
N SER A 18 -0.77 6.48 59.59
CA SER A 18 0.28 7.00 58.70
C SER A 18 0.88 5.90 57.79
N LEU A 19 1.10 4.70 58.31
CA LEU A 19 1.55 3.55 57.51
C LEU A 19 0.49 3.14 56.48
N ASN A 20 -0.78 3.09 56.85
CA ASN A 20 -1.88 2.78 55.94
C ASN A 20 -1.98 3.82 54.82
N ALA A 21 -1.85 5.12 55.11
CA ALA A 21 -1.80 6.17 54.12
C ALA A 21 -0.62 6.01 53.14
N THR A 22 0.56 5.63 53.68
CA THR A 22 1.77 5.34 52.86
C THR A 22 1.56 4.12 51.94
N ILE A 23 1.01 3.03 52.48
CA ILE A 23 0.70 1.82 51.70
C ILE A 23 -0.31 2.15 50.58
N ASN A 24 -1.34 2.93 50.87
CA ASN A 24 -2.29 3.32 49.85
C ASN A 24 -1.65 4.19 48.74
N ALA A 25 -0.78 5.13 49.10
CA ALA A 25 -0.05 5.96 48.16
C ALA A 25 0.92 5.10 47.29
N GLN A 26 1.65 4.16 47.92
CA GLN A 26 2.53 3.24 47.19
C GLN A 26 1.75 2.31 46.26
N THR A 27 0.58 1.81 46.66
CA THR A 27 -0.27 0.96 45.85
C THR A 27 -0.77 1.72 44.60
N GLN A 28 -1.15 2.98 44.78
CA GLN A 28 -1.53 3.84 43.64
C GLN A 28 -0.34 4.09 42.68
N LEU A 29 0.85 4.35 43.21
CA LEU A 29 2.04 4.56 42.41
C LEU A 29 2.43 3.29 41.63
N ILE A 30 2.37 2.12 42.26
CA ILE A 30 2.63 0.82 41.61
C ILE A 30 1.60 0.60 40.46
N ALA A 31 0.34 0.91 40.67
CA ALA A 31 -0.68 0.81 39.61
C ALA A 31 -0.38 1.74 38.44
N GLN A 32 0.02 2.98 38.70
CA GLN A 32 0.42 3.94 37.65
C GLN A 32 1.68 3.48 36.88
N LEU A 33 2.68 2.98 37.59
CA LEU A 33 3.90 2.45 36.96
C LEU A 33 3.60 1.23 36.09
N ASN A 34 2.77 0.31 36.56
CA ASN A 34 2.37 -0.86 35.79
C ASN A 34 1.61 -0.46 34.51
N GLN A 35 0.73 0.55 34.60
CA GLN A 35 0.06 1.10 33.42
C GLN A 35 1.07 1.70 32.43
N THR A 36 2.02 2.50 32.92
CA THR A 36 3.06 3.10 32.06
C THR A 36 3.94 2.03 31.40
N ILE A 37 4.33 1.00 32.15
CA ILE A 37 5.09 -0.14 31.59
C ILE A 37 4.30 -0.84 30.50
N GLN A 38 3.00 -1.05 30.69
CA GLN A 38 2.15 -1.67 29.69
C GLN A 38 2.05 -0.81 28.42
N GLU A 39 1.86 0.49 28.57
CA GLU A 39 1.82 1.43 27.44
C GLU A 39 3.14 1.47 26.66
N LEU A 40 4.28 1.42 27.36
CA LEU A 40 5.61 1.36 26.73
C LEU A 40 5.83 0.02 25.99
N LYS A 41 5.41 -1.10 26.59
CA LYS A 41 5.46 -2.41 25.92
C LYS A 41 4.65 -2.42 24.64
N GLU A 42 3.41 -1.87 24.66
CA GLU A 42 2.59 -1.74 23.47
C GLU A 42 3.23 -0.88 22.38
N GLN A 43 3.91 0.23 22.79
CA GLN A 43 4.62 1.09 21.83
C GLN A 43 5.81 0.36 21.17
N LEU A 44 6.57 -0.39 21.94
CA LEU A 44 7.73 -1.17 21.46
C LEU A 44 7.31 -2.32 20.54
N ASN A 45 6.21 -3.00 20.86
CA ASN A 45 5.70 -4.11 20.08
C ASN A 45 4.94 -3.67 18.81
N LYS A 46 4.63 -2.38 18.67
CA LYS A 46 3.81 -1.85 17.59
C LYS A 46 4.50 -1.92 16.24
N ASN A 47 3.96 -2.71 15.32
CA ASN A 47 4.45 -2.90 13.95
C ASN A 47 3.28 -2.93 12.94
N SER A 48 3.57 -3.09 11.66
CA SER A 48 2.55 -3.12 10.59
C SER A 48 1.61 -4.33 10.62
N LYS A 49 1.91 -5.35 11.42
CA LYS A 49 1.08 -6.57 11.53
C LYS A 49 0.04 -6.50 12.65
N ASN A 50 0.30 -5.69 13.67
CA ASN A 50 -0.53 -5.56 14.86
C ASN A 50 -1.05 -4.14 15.08
N SER A 51 -1.00 -3.31 14.04
CA SER A 51 -1.52 -1.94 14.09
C SER A 51 -1.78 -1.41 12.67
N SER A 52 -2.42 -0.25 12.58
CA SER A 52 -2.62 0.50 11.33
C SER A 52 -1.35 1.20 10.82
N LYS A 53 -0.15 0.86 11.31
CA LYS A 53 1.09 1.41 10.77
C LYS A 53 1.36 0.85 9.36
N PRO A 54 1.77 1.69 8.39
CA PRO A 54 2.16 1.20 7.08
C PRO A 54 3.46 0.36 7.18
N PRO A 55 3.64 -0.66 6.32
CA PRO A 55 4.86 -1.50 6.32
C PRO A 55 6.18 -0.72 6.18
N SER A 56 6.15 0.45 5.56
CA SER A 56 7.31 1.35 5.45
C SER A 56 7.83 1.88 6.80
N SER A 57 6.98 1.90 7.83
CA SER A 57 7.34 2.37 9.17
C SER A 57 8.09 1.33 10.01
N ASP A 58 8.17 0.07 9.59
CA ASP A 58 8.84 -1.01 10.31
C ASP A 58 10.38 -0.98 10.14
N GLY A 59 10.91 -0.07 9.29
CA GLY A 59 12.34 0.08 9.04
C GLY A 59 12.98 -1.18 8.43
N PHE A 60 14.25 -1.43 8.76
CA PHE A 60 14.99 -2.60 8.24
C PHE A 60 14.66 -3.93 8.95
N LYS A 61 13.99 -3.89 10.10
CA LYS A 61 13.54 -5.09 10.84
C LYS A 61 12.14 -5.52 10.40
N LYS A 62 11.88 -5.57 9.07
CA LYS A 62 10.58 -6.01 8.57
C LYS A 62 10.33 -7.46 9.00
N PRO A 63 9.34 -7.73 9.85
CA PRO A 63 8.94 -9.09 10.10
C PRO A 63 8.43 -9.69 8.79
N ALA A 64 8.82 -10.94 8.46
CA ALA A 64 8.38 -11.59 7.23
C ALA A 64 6.83 -11.55 7.11
N PRO A 65 6.27 -11.22 5.94
CA PRO A 65 4.83 -11.16 5.77
C PRO A 65 4.22 -12.54 6.10
N LYS A 66 3.34 -12.57 7.09
CA LYS A 66 2.55 -13.78 7.39
C LYS A 66 1.38 -13.79 6.40
N SER A 67 1.45 -14.68 5.42
CA SER A 67 0.30 -14.94 4.56
C SER A 67 -0.88 -15.43 5.41
N LEU A 68 -2.09 -14.95 5.12
CA LEU A 68 -3.34 -15.52 5.69
C LEU A 68 -3.58 -16.96 5.20
N ARG A 69 -2.84 -17.43 4.19
CA ARG A 69 -2.87 -18.82 3.73
C ARG A 69 -2.16 -19.68 4.76
N LYS A 70 -2.82 -20.74 5.21
CA LYS A 70 -2.18 -21.78 6.03
C LYS A 70 -0.99 -22.37 5.26
N PRO A 71 0.14 -22.66 5.92
CA PRO A 71 1.23 -23.39 5.29
C PRO A 71 0.69 -24.68 4.67
N SER A 72 0.89 -24.85 3.37
CA SER A 72 0.37 -26.01 2.63
C SER A 72 1.14 -27.30 2.92
N GLY A 73 2.22 -27.23 3.71
CA GLY A 73 3.16 -28.33 3.93
C GLY A 73 3.99 -28.71 2.69
N LYS A 74 3.77 -28.04 1.56
CA LYS A 74 4.48 -28.29 0.30
C LYS A 74 5.82 -27.54 0.28
N LYS A 75 6.82 -28.10 -0.38
CA LYS A 75 8.13 -27.46 -0.55
C LYS A 75 8.00 -26.15 -1.36
N ALA A 76 8.86 -25.17 -1.06
CA ALA A 76 8.92 -23.95 -1.84
C ALA A 76 9.35 -24.27 -3.29
N GLY A 77 8.70 -23.63 -4.28
CA GLY A 77 8.95 -23.84 -5.71
C GLY A 77 7.74 -24.38 -6.46
N GLY A 78 7.92 -24.70 -7.73
CA GLY A 78 6.89 -25.26 -8.60
C GLY A 78 6.41 -26.63 -8.07
N GLN A 79 5.11 -26.79 -7.95
CA GLN A 79 4.48 -28.04 -7.54
C GLN A 79 4.29 -28.97 -8.76
N ASN A 80 4.11 -30.28 -8.53
CA ASN A 80 3.75 -31.21 -9.60
C ASN A 80 2.52 -30.71 -10.36
N GLY A 81 2.63 -30.57 -11.69
CA GLY A 81 1.60 -30.00 -12.55
C GLY A 81 1.69 -28.48 -12.76
N HIS A 82 2.64 -27.77 -12.12
CA HIS A 82 2.92 -26.38 -12.44
C HIS A 82 3.64 -26.29 -13.79
N GLN A 83 3.01 -25.64 -14.76
CA GLN A 83 3.70 -25.30 -16.01
C GLN A 83 4.73 -24.21 -15.69
N GLY A 84 6.02 -24.61 -15.63
CA GLY A 84 7.11 -23.66 -15.47
C GLY A 84 7.15 -22.71 -16.68
N THR A 85 7.39 -21.43 -16.43
CA THR A 85 7.73 -20.48 -17.49
C THR A 85 9.20 -20.67 -17.87
N HIS A 86 9.44 -21.14 -19.09
CA HIS A 86 10.78 -21.20 -19.67
C HIS A 86 10.96 -20.07 -20.67
N LEU A 87 12.20 -19.63 -20.89
CA LEU A 87 12.51 -18.81 -22.05
C LEU A 87 12.13 -19.61 -23.31
N ALA A 88 11.15 -19.10 -24.05
CA ALA A 88 10.70 -19.75 -25.27
C ALA A 88 11.81 -19.72 -26.32
N VAL A 89 11.92 -20.82 -27.08
CA VAL A 89 12.81 -20.87 -28.23
C VAL A 89 12.33 -19.87 -29.28
N ILE A 90 13.21 -18.97 -29.75
CA ILE A 90 12.89 -17.97 -30.76
C ILE A 90 12.77 -18.65 -32.12
N THR A 91 11.63 -18.55 -32.78
CA THR A 91 11.37 -19.19 -34.07
C THR A 91 12.04 -18.47 -35.24
N ALA A 92 12.25 -17.15 -35.15
CA ALA A 92 12.88 -16.30 -36.16
C ALA A 92 14.01 -15.48 -35.54
N PRO A 93 15.24 -16.02 -35.42
CA PRO A 93 16.37 -15.25 -34.91
C PRO A 93 16.90 -14.28 -35.97
N ASP A 94 17.36 -13.09 -35.54
CA ASP A 94 17.94 -12.07 -36.44
C ASP A 94 19.24 -12.52 -37.08
N LYS A 95 20.02 -13.37 -36.40
CA LYS A 95 21.29 -13.87 -36.88
C LYS A 95 21.46 -15.36 -36.55
N ILE A 96 21.90 -16.14 -37.55
CA ILE A 96 22.23 -17.55 -37.36
C ILE A 96 23.75 -17.71 -37.53
N VAL A 97 24.42 -18.23 -36.49
CA VAL A 97 25.84 -18.57 -36.50
C VAL A 97 25.96 -20.10 -36.47
N LYS A 98 26.59 -20.65 -37.47
CA LYS A 98 26.84 -22.12 -37.57
C LYS A 98 28.26 -22.43 -37.11
N HIS A 99 28.38 -23.37 -36.18
CA HIS A 99 29.65 -23.83 -35.66
C HIS A 99 29.93 -25.23 -36.18
N MET A 100 31.06 -25.38 -36.82
CA MET A 100 31.60 -26.68 -37.21
C MET A 100 32.54 -27.21 -36.11
N PRO A 101 32.78 -28.54 -36.01
CA PRO A 101 33.75 -29.07 -35.06
C PRO A 101 35.13 -28.42 -35.26
N SER A 102 35.80 -28.05 -34.16
CA SER A 102 37.13 -27.40 -34.20
C SER A 102 38.20 -28.27 -34.95
N ALA A 103 38.06 -29.59 -34.88
CA ALA A 103 38.92 -30.51 -35.61
C ALA A 103 38.80 -30.40 -37.16
N CYS A 104 37.76 -29.70 -37.66
CA CYS A 104 37.58 -29.45 -39.08
C CYS A 104 38.26 -28.18 -39.58
N GLU A 105 38.82 -27.35 -38.67
CA GLU A 105 39.57 -26.15 -39.04
C GLU A 105 40.85 -26.55 -39.80
N GLY A 106 41.02 -26.04 -41.03
CA GLY A 106 42.15 -26.38 -41.88
C GLY A 106 42.04 -27.73 -42.61
N CYS A 107 40.95 -28.48 -42.45
CA CYS A 107 40.73 -29.75 -43.16
C CYS A 107 40.48 -29.53 -44.66
N PRO A 108 41.14 -30.22 -45.57
CA PRO A 108 40.95 -30.10 -47.04
C PRO A 108 39.54 -30.48 -47.49
N HIS A 109 38.82 -31.31 -46.73
CA HIS A 109 37.44 -31.71 -47.03
C HIS A 109 36.37 -30.83 -46.36
N TYR A 110 36.74 -29.72 -45.68
CA TYR A 110 35.86 -28.87 -44.91
C TYR A 110 34.59 -28.43 -45.67
N GLN A 111 34.73 -27.99 -46.89
CA GLN A 111 33.64 -27.49 -47.72
C GLN A 111 32.61 -28.60 -48.04
N ILE A 112 33.08 -29.81 -48.32
CA ILE A 112 32.21 -30.97 -48.62
C ILE A 112 31.44 -31.37 -47.35
N CYS A 113 32.16 -31.53 -46.24
CA CYS A 113 31.56 -31.91 -44.95
C CYS A 113 30.56 -30.82 -44.43
N LYS A 114 30.85 -29.54 -44.67
CA LYS A 114 29.95 -28.44 -44.32
C LYS A 114 28.60 -28.52 -45.05
N GLY A 115 28.61 -28.98 -46.31
CA GLY A 115 27.40 -29.16 -47.12
C GLY A 115 26.50 -30.30 -46.63
N THR A 116 27.07 -31.32 -45.97
CA THR A 116 26.36 -32.49 -45.43
C THR A 116 26.04 -32.37 -43.94
N ALA A 117 26.52 -31.30 -43.28
CA ALA A 117 26.34 -31.12 -41.85
C ALA A 117 24.86 -30.87 -41.47
N CYS A 118 24.35 -31.56 -40.46
CA CYS A 118 23.04 -31.39 -39.90
C CYS A 118 23.10 -30.64 -38.55
N ILE A 119 21.98 -30.03 -38.15
CA ILE A 119 21.87 -29.31 -36.89
C ILE A 119 21.67 -30.34 -35.77
N ALA A 120 22.68 -30.49 -34.90
CA ALA A 120 22.59 -31.36 -33.73
C ALA A 120 21.87 -30.67 -32.53
N GLU A 121 22.17 -29.41 -32.30
CA GLU A 121 21.59 -28.64 -31.17
C GLU A 121 21.46 -27.16 -31.57
N LYS A 122 20.50 -26.48 -30.98
CA LYS A 122 20.30 -25.03 -31.14
C LYS A 122 20.34 -24.34 -29.75
N ARG A 123 21.08 -23.25 -29.66
CA ARG A 123 21.10 -22.37 -28.50
C ARG A 123 20.85 -20.95 -28.96
N HIS A 124 20.00 -20.20 -28.23
CA HIS A 124 19.71 -18.80 -28.51
C HIS A 124 20.33 -17.91 -27.43
N VAL A 125 21.00 -16.86 -27.87
CA VAL A 125 21.50 -15.78 -27.02
C VAL A 125 20.65 -14.56 -27.35
N ILE A 126 19.92 -14.05 -26.36
CA ILE A 126 19.15 -12.82 -26.48
C ILE A 126 20.03 -11.71 -25.93
N ASP A 127 20.33 -10.73 -26.75
CA ASP A 127 21.13 -9.56 -26.37
C ASP A 127 20.40 -8.28 -26.75
N ALA A 128 20.71 -7.17 -26.07
CA ALA A 128 20.15 -5.87 -26.35
C ALA A 128 21.27 -4.84 -26.59
N VAL A 129 21.22 -4.18 -27.72
CA VAL A 129 22.14 -3.09 -28.06
C VAL A 129 21.35 -1.78 -28.10
N VAL A 130 21.74 -0.83 -27.26
CA VAL A 130 21.15 0.52 -27.27
C VAL A 130 22.02 1.41 -28.16
N THR A 131 21.43 1.95 -29.24
CA THR A 131 22.08 2.90 -30.14
C THR A 131 21.52 4.29 -29.95
N VAL A 132 22.39 5.30 -29.91
CA VAL A 132 21.99 6.70 -29.89
C VAL A 132 22.12 7.24 -31.31
N ASN A 133 21.00 7.68 -31.90
CA ASN A 133 20.96 8.22 -33.25
C ASN A 133 20.81 9.72 -33.21
N VAL A 134 21.62 10.42 -34.00
CA VAL A 134 21.51 11.87 -34.20
C VAL A 134 21.05 12.11 -35.63
N THR A 135 19.94 12.80 -35.80
CA THR A 135 19.43 13.22 -37.11
C THR A 135 19.69 14.70 -37.28
N GLU A 136 20.40 15.07 -38.33
CA GLU A 136 20.60 16.47 -38.72
C GLU A 136 19.55 16.89 -39.72
N HIS A 137 18.81 17.95 -39.42
CA HIS A 137 17.84 18.55 -40.32
C HIS A 137 18.49 19.81 -40.93
N GLN A 138 18.52 19.88 -42.25
CA GLN A 138 19.08 21.04 -42.99
C GLN A 138 18.00 21.71 -43.79
N ALA A 139 17.72 22.96 -43.54
CA ALA A 139 16.88 23.81 -44.39
C ALA A 139 17.71 24.39 -45.54
N LEU A 140 17.54 23.85 -46.72
CA LEU A 140 18.24 24.33 -47.89
C LEU A 140 17.63 25.63 -48.41
N GLU A 141 18.47 26.52 -48.96
CA GLU A 141 18.05 27.75 -49.58
C GLU A 141 18.42 27.77 -51.06
N LEU A 142 17.49 28.09 -51.90
CA LEU A 142 17.65 28.36 -53.33
C LEU A 142 17.83 29.87 -53.51
N PRO A 143 19.02 30.39 -53.85
CA PRO A 143 19.24 31.81 -54.01
C PRO A 143 18.34 32.45 -55.08
N ILE A 144 18.09 31.70 -56.15
CA ILE A 144 17.18 32.11 -57.24
C ILE A 144 16.36 30.90 -57.64
N CYS A 145 15.03 30.96 -57.44
CA CYS A 145 14.10 29.95 -57.95
C CYS A 145 13.88 30.12 -59.46
N MET A 146 14.20 29.12 -60.24
CA MET A 146 14.09 29.13 -61.72
C MET A 146 12.66 29.41 -62.20
N LEU A 147 11.65 29.11 -61.42
CA LEU A 147 10.24 29.32 -61.78
C LEU A 147 9.71 30.69 -61.38
N TYR A 148 10.16 31.20 -60.20
CA TYR A 148 9.59 32.42 -59.60
C TYR A 148 10.58 33.58 -59.53
N GLY A 149 11.89 33.34 -59.76
CA GLY A 149 12.92 34.41 -59.77
C GLY A 149 13.27 34.96 -58.38
N ASP A 150 12.76 34.36 -57.29
CA ASP A 150 12.94 34.77 -55.93
C ASP A 150 13.81 33.76 -55.09
N THR A 151 14.28 34.19 -53.92
CA THR A 151 14.97 33.32 -52.95
C THR A 151 13.95 32.45 -52.22
N ARG A 152 14.14 31.15 -52.20
CA ARG A 152 13.27 30.21 -51.50
C ARG A 152 14.05 29.33 -50.51
N ARG A 153 13.53 29.23 -49.29
CA ARG A 153 14.12 28.45 -48.20
C ARG A 153 13.16 27.33 -47.78
N GLY A 154 13.74 26.15 -47.53
CA GLY A 154 13.03 25.04 -46.92
C GLY A 154 12.65 25.33 -45.48
N ALA A 155 11.54 24.80 -45.02
CA ALA A 155 11.10 24.84 -43.64
C ALA A 155 11.49 23.58 -42.90
N PHE A 156 11.76 23.67 -41.61
CA PHE A 156 11.88 22.53 -40.74
C PHE A 156 10.50 21.92 -40.43
N PRO A 157 10.42 20.60 -40.18
CA PRO A 157 9.21 20.00 -39.61
C PRO A 157 8.78 20.69 -38.33
N SER A 158 7.48 20.67 -38.01
CA SER A 158 6.90 21.40 -36.88
C SER A 158 7.41 20.95 -35.49
N ASP A 159 7.93 19.74 -35.41
CA ASP A 159 8.54 19.14 -34.22
C ASP A 159 10.03 19.49 -34.06
N VAL A 160 10.69 20.03 -35.12
CA VAL A 160 12.09 20.48 -35.08
C VAL A 160 12.13 22.00 -34.80
N LYS A 161 12.29 22.35 -33.52
CA LYS A 161 12.11 23.75 -33.05
C LYS A 161 13.41 24.40 -32.56
N ALA A 162 14.42 23.62 -32.20
CA ALA A 162 15.64 24.09 -31.60
C ALA A 162 16.87 23.63 -32.37
N ALA A 163 17.98 24.36 -32.27
CA ALA A 163 19.24 23.98 -32.91
C ALA A 163 19.74 22.59 -32.44
N VAL A 164 19.47 22.21 -31.19
CA VAL A 164 19.69 20.88 -30.62
C VAL A 164 18.51 20.56 -29.73
N GLN A 165 17.91 19.40 -29.92
CA GLN A 165 16.81 18.93 -29.11
C GLN A 165 16.87 17.42 -28.90
N TYR A 166 16.20 16.94 -27.84
CA TYR A 166 16.06 15.52 -27.56
C TYR A 166 14.79 14.99 -28.25
N GLY A 167 14.92 13.87 -28.93
CA GLY A 167 13.81 13.20 -29.59
C GLY A 167 12.82 12.58 -28.57
N GLU A 168 11.63 12.25 -29.05
CA GLU A 168 10.52 11.75 -28.21
C GLU A 168 10.84 10.44 -27.49
N ASN A 169 11.57 9.53 -28.15
CA ASN A 169 11.96 8.24 -27.55
C ASN A 169 12.88 8.44 -26.33
N LEU A 170 13.83 9.37 -26.39
CA LEU A 170 14.69 9.69 -25.27
C LEU A 170 13.93 10.38 -24.14
N GLN A 171 13.01 11.27 -24.47
CA GLN A 171 12.13 11.89 -23.49
C GLN A 171 11.25 10.86 -22.78
N SER A 172 10.64 9.94 -23.53
CA SER A 172 9.84 8.84 -23.00
C SER A 172 10.66 7.92 -22.09
N LEU A 173 11.89 7.57 -22.48
CA LEU A 173 12.78 6.76 -21.65
C LEU A 173 13.14 7.46 -20.33
N ALA A 174 13.47 8.76 -20.37
CA ALA A 174 13.80 9.55 -19.18
C ALA A 174 12.60 9.62 -18.22
N VAL A 175 11.39 9.84 -18.75
CA VAL A 175 10.14 9.85 -17.96
C VAL A 175 9.86 8.47 -17.37
N ALA A 176 9.94 7.40 -18.18
CA ALA A 176 9.69 6.03 -17.72
C ALA A 176 10.65 5.61 -16.61
N LEU A 177 11.95 5.91 -16.73
CA LEU A 177 12.92 5.64 -15.67
C LEU A 177 12.55 6.35 -14.37
N ASN A 178 12.13 7.62 -14.44
CA ASN A 178 11.79 8.40 -13.26
C ASN A 178 10.45 7.99 -12.62
N THR A 179 9.42 7.72 -13.43
CA THR A 179 8.06 7.41 -12.95
C THR A 179 7.88 5.90 -12.68
N VAL A 180 7.86 5.07 -13.70
CA VAL A 180 7.64 3.63 -13.59
C VAL A 180 8.83 2.93 -12.92
N GLY A 181 10.05 3.33 -13.28
CA GLY A 181 11.28 2.77 -12.71
C GLY A 181 11.60 3.28 -11.31
N ALA A 182 10.90 4.30 -10.79
CA ALA A 182 11.18 4.96 -9.52
C ALA A 182 12.65 5.39 -9.35
N VAL A 183 13.34 5.68 -10.46
CA VAL A 183 14.73 6.15 -10.49
C VAL A 183 14.75 7.67 -10.25
N SER A 184 15.51 8.13 -9.27
CA SER A 184 15.62 9.58 -9.00
C SER A 184 16.17 10.33 -10.21
N ILE A 185 15.80 11.61 -10.38
CA ILE A 185 16.28 12.46 -11.48
C ILE A 185 17.81 12.43 -11.61
N ARG A 186 18.52 12.48 -10.47
CA ARG A 186 19.99 12.39 -10.47
C ARG A 186 20.49 11.06 -11.02
N ARG A 187 19.93 9.94 -10.59
CA ARG A 187 20.31 8.61 -11.11
C ARG A 187 19.90 8.43 -12.56
N THR A 188 18.75 8.97 -12.98
CA THR A 188 18.38 9.00 -14.41
C THR A 188 19.42 9.72 -15.24
N HIS A 189 19.89 10.89 -14.77
CA HIS A 189 21.01 11.61 -15.39
C HIS A 189 22.28 10.74 -15.45
N GLU A 190 22.69 10.11 -14.34
CA GLU A 190 23.87 9.24 -14.27
C GLU A 190 23.78 8.05 -15.23
N ILE A 191 22.60 7.44 -15.40
CA ILE A 191 22.37 6.37 -16.36
C ILE A 191 22.48 6.88 -17.81
N LEU A 192 21.75 7.95 -18.13
CA LEU A 192 21.73 8.47 -19.52
C LEU A 192 23.08 9.01 -19.94
N SER A 193 23.80 9.71 -19.07
CA SER A 193 25.13 10.24 -19.39
C SER A 193 26.25 9.21 -19.28
N GLY A 194 26.24 8.35 -18.27
CA GLY A 194 27.33 7.42 -18.02
C GLY A 194 27.25 6.13 -18.82
N VAL A 195 26.03 5.59 -19.06
CA VAL A 195 25.84 4.34 -19.81
C VAL A 195 25.63 4.61 -21.28
N PHE A 196 24.85 5.63 -21.65
CA PHE A 196 24.47 5.90 -23.03
C PHE A 196 25.22 7.10 -23.64
N ASN A 197 26.13 7.73 -22.87
CA ASN A 197 26.89 8.92 -23.29
C ASN A 197 26.02 10.06 -23.85
N ILE A 198 24.82 10.24 -23.28
CA ILE A 198 23.88 11.29 -23.68
C ILE A 198 24.08 12.51 -22.79
N PRO A 199 24.52 13.65 -23.30
CA PRO A 199 24.72 14.88 -22.51
C PRO A 199 23.37 15.51 -22.16
N ILE A 200 22.83 15.17 -20.99
CA ILE A 200 21.52 15.68 -20.52
C ILE A 200 21.64 16.23 -19.11
N ALA A 201 21.09 17.42 -18.86
CA ALA A 201 21.07 18.01 -17.52
C ALA A 201 19.89 17.49 -16.66
N THR A 202 20.07 17.45 -15.34
CA THR A 202 19.00 17.08 -14.39
C THR A 202 17.77 17.96 -14.50
N GLY A 203 17.96 19.28 -14.74
CA GLY A 203 16.86 20.22 -14.98
C GLY A 203 16.06 19.90 -16.23
N THR A 204 16.71 19.41 -17.28
CA THR A 204 16.04 18.97 -18.52
C THR A 204 15.17 17.74 -18.26
N ILE A 205 15.68 16.74 -17.51
CA ILE A 205 14.90 15.55 -17.10
C ILE A 205 13.68 15.97 -16.28
N SER A 206 13.87 16.86 -15.29
CA SER A 206 12.76 17.40 -14.50
C SER A 206 11.69 18.06 -15.36
N SER A 207 12.12 18.86 -16.35
CA SER A 207 11.20 19.52 -17.28
C SER A 207 10.47 18.53 -18.21
N MET A 208 11.11 17.41 -18.60
CA MET A 208 10.45 16.34 -19.36
C MET A 208 9.34 15.67 -18.52
N VAL A 209 9.63 15.32 -17.27
CA VAL A 209 8.65 14.75 -16.35
C VAL A 209 7.47 15.71 -16.13
N LYS A 210 7.76 16.99 -15.90
CA LYS A 210 6.71 18.01 -15.72
C LYS A 210 5.83 18.14 -16.96
N ARG A 211 6.40 18.26 -18.15
CA ARG A 211 5.62 18.34 -19.41
C ARG A 211 4.75 17.11 -19.62
N CYS A 212 5.27 15.93 -19.31
CA CYS A 212 4.46 14.70 -19.37
C CYS A 212 3.28 14.77 -18.40
N ALA A 213 3.50 15.17 -17.15
CA ALA A 213 2.44 15.36 -16.16
C ALA A 213 1.39 16.38 -16.64
N ASP A 214 1.84 17.53 -17.13
CA ASP A 214 0.94 18.59 -17.63
C ASP A 214 0.08 18.11 -18.82
N SER A 215 0.64 17.26 -19.70
CA SER A 215 -0.10 16.69 -20.85
C SER A 215 -1.13 15.64 -20.44
N LEU A 216 -1.00 15.06 -19.25
CA LEU A 216 -1.91 14.03 -18.73
C LEU A 216 -3.06 14.59 -17.87
N ASN A 217 -3.08 15.90 -17.58
CA ASN A 217 -4.07 16.51 -16.70
C ASN A 217 -5.50 16.19 -17.08
N GLU A 218 -5.86 16.24 -18.38
CA GLU A 218 -7.20 15.89 -18.87
C GLU A 218 -7.52 14.40 -18.62
N THR A 219 -6.55 13.52 -18.86
CA THR A 219 -6.71 12.08 -18.64
C THR A 219 -6.89 11.76 -17.15
N VAL A 220 -6.09 12.38 -16.31
CA VAL A 220 -6.18 12.25 -14.84
C VAL A 220 -7.52 12.78 -14.33
N GLY A 221 -8.03 13.90 -14.89
CA GLY A 221 -9.37 14.40 -14.62
C GLY A 221 -10.45 13.38 -14.96
N LYS A 222 -10.38 12.76 -16.14
CA LYS A 222 -11.32 11.69 -16.54
C LYS A 222 -11.25 10.46 -15.62
N ILE A 223 -10.05 10.09 -15.12
CA ILE A 223 -9.91 9.02 -14.13
C ILE A 223 -10.61 9.42 -12.82
N LYS A 224 -10.41 10.65 -12.35
CA LYS A 224 -11.11 11.19 -11.18
C LYS A 224 -12.63 11.10 -11.33
N ASP A 225 -13.18 11.54 -12.47
CA ASP A 225 -14.61 11.49 -12.75
C ASP A 225 -15.15 10.04 -12.75
N LYS A 226 -14.37 9.09 -13.31
CA LYS A 226 -14.69 7.67 -13.28
C LYS A 226 -14.69 7.11 -11.87
N MET A 227 -13.74 7.55 -11.01
CA MET A 227 -13.71 7.17 -9.60
C MET A 227 -14.93 7.71 -8.85
N ILE A 228 -15.30 8.98 -9.05
CA ILE A 228 -16.50 9.59 -8.44
C ILE A 228 -17.77 8.83 -8.82
N GLY A 229 -17.88 8.41 -10.08
CA GLY A 229 -19.04 7.67 -10.61
C GLY A 229 -19.04 6.16 -10.35
N SER A 230 -18.06 5.61 -9.63
CA SER A 230 -17.96 4.17 -9.40
C SER A 230 -18.89 3.69 -8.28
N ALA A 231 -19.39 2.45 -8.41
CA ALA A 231 -20.27 1.84 -7.40
C ALA A 231 -19.54 1.46 -6.12
N LEU A 232 -18.24 1.15 -6.20
CA LEU A 232 -17.35 0.82 -5.08
C LEU A 232 -16.01 1.53 -5.28
N GLY A 233 -15.55 2.20 -4.25
CA GLY A 233 -14.23 2.83 -4.20
C GLY A 233 -13.48 2.44 -2.94
N HIS A 234 -12.18 2.22 -3.08
CA HIS A 234 -11.24 1.99 -2.00
C HIS A 234 -10.52 3.28 -1.68
N PHE A 235 -10.47 3.65 -0.40
CA PHE A 235 -9.87 4.90 0.05
C PHE A 235 -8.85 4.62 1.16
N ASP A 236 -7.66 5.19 1.03
CA ASP A 236 -6.58 5.12 2.03
C ASP A 236 -5.68 6.36 1.95
N GLU A 237 -4.86 6.61 2.94
CA GLU A 237 -3.86 7.66 2.94
C GLU A 237 -2.49 7.13 3.40
N THR A 238 -1.47 7.52 2.68
CA THR A 238 -0.10 7.22 3.09
C THR A 238 0.75 8.47 3.25
N GLY A 239 1.60 8.48 4.29
CA GLY A 239 2.49 9.60 4.55
C GLY A 239 3.67 9.62 3.58
N THR A 240 3.97 10.77 3.01
CA THR A 240 5.16 11.04 2.22
C THR A 240 5.89 12.28 2.71
N ARG A 241 7.09 12.55 2.22
CA ARG A 241 7.85 13.75 2.58
C ARG A 241 8.15 14.59 1.35
N VAL A 242 7.75 15.87 1.45
CA VAL A 242 8.08 16.91 0.49
C VAL A 242 8.86 17.97 1.24
N ASP A 243 10.08 18.27 0.83
CA ASP A 243 11.00 19.21 1.52
C ASP A 243 11.12 18.95 3.03
N LYS A 244 11.32 17.70 3.41
CA LYS A 244 11.41 17.22 4.81
C LYS A 244 10.12 17.37 5.62
N LYS A 245 9.06 18.00 5.10
CA LYS A 245 7.74 18.14 5.73
C LYS A 245 6.88 16.91 5.41
N LEU A 246 6.05 16.52 6.37
CA LEU A 246 5.09 15.44 6.18
C LEU A 246 3.93 15.92 5.30
N TRP A 247 3.68 15.19 4.23
CA TRP A 247 2.55 15.32 3.33
C TRP A 247 1.82 13.97 3.26
N TRP A 248 0.64 13.96 2.67
CA TRP A 248 -0.19 12.77 2.57
C TRP A 248 -0.62 12.56 1.13
N VAL A 249 -0.41 11.34 0.65
CA VAL A 249 -0.98 10.87 -0.61
C VAL A 249 -2.32 10.27 -0.27
N HIS A 250 -3.38 10.80 -0.86
CA HIS A 250 -4.73 10.26 -0.81
C HIS A 250 -4.92 9.35 -2.00
N ASP A 251 -5.30 8.12 -1.74
CA ASP A 251 -5.62 7.11 -2.75
C ASP A 251 -7.15 6.95 -2.85
N ALA A 252 -7.64 6.95 -4.09
CA ALA A 252 -8.98 6.54 -4.43
C ALA A 252 -8.88 5.55 -5.59
N SER A 253 -9.24 4.28 -5.37
CA SER A 253 -9.05 3.22 -6.34
C SER A 253 -10.23 2.27 -6.44
N ASN A 254 -10.32 1.56 -7.56
CA ASN A 254 -11.22 0.43 -7.79
C ASN A 254 -10.50 -0.62 -8.66
N CYS A 255 -11.22 -1.61 -9.20
CA CYS A 255 -10.62 -2.65 -10.05
C CYS A 255 -10.07 -2.14 -11.40
N GLU A 256 -10.44 -0.93 -11.85
CA GLU A 256 -10.09 -0.37 -13.17
C GLU A 256 -9.20 0.86 -13.07
N TYR A 257 -9.39 1.69 -12.05
CA TYR A 257 -8.79 3.01 -11.93
C TYR A 257 -8.13 3.21 -10.58
N THR A 258 -7.05 3.99 -10.57
CA THR A 258 -6.42 4.53 -9.36
C THR A 258 -6.19 6.02 -9.56
N TYR A 259 -6.73 6.83 -8.66
CA TYR A 259 -6.51 8.26 -8.60
C TYR A 259 -5.73 8.60 -7.32
N LEU A 260 -4.59 9.27 -7.49
CA LEU A 260 -3.74 9.71 -6.39
C LEU A 260 -3.68 11.22 -6.37
N ASP A 261 -3.84 11.81 -5.19
CA ASP A 261 -3.61 13.23 -4.96
C ASP A 261 -2.75 13.44 -3.71
N ILE A 262 -2.11 14.60 -3.62
CA ILE A 262 -1.18 14.92 -2.53
C ILE A 262 -1.61 16.17 -1.78
N SER A 263 -1.69 16.07 -0.44
CA SER A 263 -2.08 17.18 0.42
C SER A 263 -1.15 17.34 1.63
N PRO A 264 -0.91 18.56 2.13
CA PRO A 264 -0.23 18.76 3.40
C PRO A 264 -1.08 18.31 4.60
N LYS A 265 -2.36 17.99 4.40
CA LYS A 265 -3.30 17.56 5.43
C LYS A 265 -3.78 16.14 5.20
N ARG A 266 -3.87 15.33 6.25
CA ARG A 266 -4.41 13.98 6.19
C ARG A 266 -5.93 13.94 6.24
N GLY A 267 -6.55 14.70 7.13
CA GLY A 267 -7.98 14.60 7.45
C GLY A 267 -8.91 15.15 6.38
N SER A 268 -10.13 15.50 6.82
CA SER A 268 -11.19 15.99 5.93
C SER A 268 -10.72 17.09 4.97
N ALA A 269 -9.85 18.02 5.43
CA ALA A 269 -9.30 19.05 4.55
C ALA A 269 -8.45 18.50 3.38
N GLY A 270 -7.75 17.37 3.58
CA GLY A 270 -7.04 16.69 2.50
C GLY A 270 -7.99 15.93 1.57
N MET A 271 -9.01 15.27 2.14
CA MET A 271 -10.05 14.58 1.38
C MET A 271 -10.87 15.56 0.53
N GLU A 272 -11.21 16.74 1.06
CA GLU A 272 -11.88 17.82 0.34
C GLU A 272 -11.01 18.34 -0.82
N GLN A 273 -9.72 18.56 -0.58
CA GLN A 273 -8.79 18.97 -1.62
C GLN A 273 -8.68 17.92 -2.75
N CYS A 274 -8.59 16.64 -2.41
CA CYS A 274 -8.59 15.54 -3.36
C CYS A 274 -9.88 15.52 -4.21
N GLY A 275 -11.03 15.84 -3.58
CA GLY A 275 -12.31 16.08 -4.25
C GLY A 275 -12.93 14.85 -4.89
N VAL A 276 -12.54 13.63 -4.53
CA VAL A 276 -13.22 12.39 -4.93
C VAL A 276 -14.30 12.04 -3.92
N LEU A 277 -13.93 11.87 -2.67
CA LEU A 277 -14.83 11.42 -1.60
C LEU A 277 -16.03 12.36 -1.36
N PRO A 278 -15.89 13.70 -1.41
CA PRO A 278 -17.02 14.62 -1.25
C PRO A 278 -18.13 14.47 -2.31
N GLU A 279 -17.77 14.06 -3.53
CA GLU A 279 -18.70 13.89 -4.65
C GLU A 279 -19.12 12.42 -4.87
N PHE A 280 -18.46 11.49 -4.18
CA PHE A 280 -18.70 10.06 -4.31
C PHE A 280 -20.07 9.65 -3.77
N LYS A 281 -20.77 8.75 -4.45
CA LYS A 281 -22.12 8.28 -4.08
C LYS A 281 -22.20 6.76 -3.92
N GLY A 282 -21.13 6.05 -4.22
CA GLY A 282 -21.06 4.60 -4.13
C GLY A 282 -20.77 4.10 -2.71
N ILE A 283 -20.19 2.91 -2.64
CA ILE A 283 -19.72 2.30 -1.39
C ILE A 283 -18.26 2.66 -1.18
N ALA A 284 -17.94 3.39 -0.12
CA ALA A 284 -16.57 3.74 0.24
C ALA A 284 -16.00 2.71 1.22
N MET A 285 -14.98 1.97 0.79
CA MET A 285 -14.22 1.07 1.65
C MET A 285 -12.98 1.77 2.20
N HIS A 286 -12.78 1.72 3.53
CA HIS A 286 -11.68 2.40 4.22
C HIS A 286 -11.29 1.72 5.54
N ASP A 287 -10.23 2.21 6.22
CA ASP A 287 -9.67 1.68 7.47
C ASP A 287 -10.50 1.98 8.74
N CYS A 288 -11.71 2.54 8.59
CA CYS A 288 -12.54 3.00 9.69
C CYS A 288 -12.01 4.24 10.45
N TRP A 289 -11.14 5.04 9.84
CA TRP A 289 -10.70 6.29 10.45
C TRP A 289 -11.84 7.30 10.56
N ALA A 290 -11.83 8.11 11.64
CA ALA A 290 -12.95 8.99 12.00
C ALA A 290 -13.32 10.02 10.92
N SER A 291 -12.35 10.47 10.10
CA SER A 291 -12.60 11.47 9.05
C SER A 291 -13.53 11.00 7.94
N TYR A 292 -13.56 9.69 7.64
CA TYR A 292 -14.47 9.14 6.63
C TYR A 292 -15.94 9.27 7.02
N TRP A 293 -16.24 9.19 8.30
CA TRP A 293 -17.61 9.29 8.82
C TRP A 293 -18.20 10.70 8.78
N ASN A 294 -17.42 11.68 8.31
CA ASN A 294 -17.91 13.04 8.04
C ASN A 294 -18.70 13.14 6.72
N TYR A 295 -18.78 12.05 5.96
CA TYR A 295 -19.52 11.93 4.70
C TYR A 295 -20.74 10.99 4.88
N PRO A 296 -21.81 11.43 5.55
CA PRO A 296 -22.93 10.55 5.95
C PRO A 296 -23.80 10.07 4.78
N ASP A 297 -23.72 10.74 3.63
CA ASP A 297 -24.51 10.41 2.44
C ASP A 297 -23.91 9.26 1.61
N ILE A 298 -22.76 8.73 2.03
CA ILE A 298 -22.07 7.62 1.38
C ILE A 298 -22.31 6.33 2.17
N GLN A 299 -22.48 5.20 1.49
CA GLN A 299 -22.45 3.91 2.15
C GLN A 299 -21.00 3.52 2.48
N HIS A 300 -20.74 3.20 3.74
CA HIS A 300 -19.39 2.87 4.22
C HIS A 300 -19.21 1.36 4.35
N ALA A 301 -18.05 0.86 3.89
CA ALA A 301 -17.55 -0.48 4.15
C ALA A 301 -16.21 -0.40 4.91
N VAL A 302 -16.01 -1.26 5.88
CA VAL A 302 -14.78 -1.27 6.68
C VAL A 302 -13.86 -2.38 6.22
N CYS A 303 -12.59 -2.03 5.96
CA CYS A 303 -11.54 -2.98 5.64
C CYS A 303 -11.26 -3.91 6.84
N CYS A 304 -11.71 -5.16 6.75
CA CYS A 304 -11.55 -6.13 7.83
C CYS A 304 -10.08 -6.50 8.09
N THR A 305 -9.19 -6.36 7.12
CA THR A 305 -7.74 -6.60 7.34
C THR A 305 -7.14 -5.61 8.34
N HIS A 306 -7.57 -4.35 8.35
CA HIS A 306 -7.17 -3.38 9.38
C HIS A 306 -7.70 -3.78 10.77
N LEU A 307 -8.94 -4.24 10.85
CA LEU A 307 -9.51 -4.76 12.10
C LEU A 307 -8.76 -5.99 12.60
N LEU A 308 -8.42 -6.94 11.72
CA LEU A 308 -7.63 -8.12 12.09
C LEU A 308 -6.26 -7.75 12.66
N ARG A 309 -5.61 -6.72 12.13
CA ARG A 309 -4.32 -6.21 12.67
C ARG A 309 -4.51 -5.63 14.06
N GLU A 310 -5.51 -4.79 14.28
CA GLU A 310 -5.79 -4.19 15.59
C GLU A 310 -6.16 -5.26 16.63
N LEU A 311 -7.00 -6.23 16.27
CA LEU A 311 -7.36 -7.36 17.12
C LEU A 311 -6.14 -8.24 17.43
N THR A 312 -5.24 -8.44 16.49
CA THR A 312 -3.97 -9.13 16.72
C THR A 312 -3.09 -8.37 17.70
N GLY A 313 -3.03 -7.04 17.58
CA GLY A 313 -2.30 -6.21 18.54
C GLY A 313 -2.85 -6.31 19.97
N ILE A 314 -4.16 -6.44 20.12
CA ILE A 314 -4.79 -6.66 21.45
C ILE A 314 -4.43 -8.06 21.98
N ASP A 315 -4.56 -9.09 21.16
CA ASP A 315 -4.28 -10.48 21.50
C ASP A 315 -2.80 -10.66 21.96
N GLU A 316 -1.86 -10.03 21.25
CA GLU A 316 -0.42 -10.08 21.56
C GLU A 316 -0.04 -9.30 22.83
N ASN A 317 -0.66 -8.14 23.07
CA ASN A 317 -0.29 -7.26 24.17
C ASN A 317 -1.16 -7.44 25.43
N HIS A 318 -2.34 -8.08 25.30
CA HIS A 318 -3.30 -8.29 26.37
C HIS A 318 -3.83 -9.74 26.36
N PRO A 319 -3.02 -10.74 26.75
CA PRO A 319 -3.40 -12.16 26.62
C PRO A 319 -4.64 -12.58 27.43
N GLY A 320 -5.13 -11.70 28.32
CA GLY A 320 -6.41 -11.89 29.04
C GLY A 320 -7.67 -11.53 28.23
N GLN A 321 -7.51 -10.86 27.07
CA GLN A 321 -8.60 -10.37 26.22
C GLN A 321 -9.09 -11.46 25.25
N LYS A 322 -9.83 -12.47 25.74
CA LYS A 322 -10.26 -13.62 24.93
C LYS A 322 -11.22 -13.27 23.79
N TRP A 323 -11.98 -12.19 23.93
CA TRP A 323 -12.89 -11.72 22.90
C TRP A 323 -12.16 -11.34 21.59
N ALA A 324 -10.93 -10.80 21.68
CA ALA A 324 -10.19 -10.32 20.50
C ALA A 324 -9.84 -11.46 19.54
N SER A 325 -9.32 -12.58 20.06
CA SER A 325 -9.06 -13.77 19.27
C SER A 325 -10.35 -14.37 18.70
N ALA A 326 -11.41 -14.48 19.52
CA ALA A 326 -12.71 -14.99 19.06
C ALA A 326 -13.35 -14.09 17.98
N PHE A 327 -13.17 -12.78 18.07
CA PHE A 327 -13.67 -11.85 17.05
C PHE A 327 -12.90 -11.97 15.73
N LYS A 328 -11.57 -12.18 15.77
CA LYS A 328 -10.76 -12.50 14.58
C LYS A 328 -11.29 -13.77 13.89
N ASP A 329 -11.53 -14.82 14.66
CA ASP A 329 -12.03 -16.08 14.15
C ASP A 329 -13.41 -15.91 13.50
N LEU A 330 -14.29 -15.10 14.11
CA LEU A 330 -15.60 -14.76 13.54
C LEU A 330 -15.47 -14.09 12.17
N LEU A 331 -14.66 -13.04 12.05
CA LEU A 331 -14.46 -12.34 10.77
C LEU A 331 -13.90 -13.27 9.68
N LEU A 332 -12.95 -14.13 10.04
CA LEU A 332 -12.38 -15.11 9.11
C LEU A 332 -13.37 -16.20 8.74
N GLU A 333 -14.24 -16.63 9.67
CA GLU A 333 -15.32 -17.59 9.38
C GLU A 333 -16.34 -16.96 8.42
N MET A 334 -16.76 -15.71 8.65
CA MET A 334 -17.64 -14.97 7.75
C MET A 334 -17.06 -14.91 6.34
N LYS A 335 -15.78 -14.52 6.21
CA LYS A 335 -15.08 -14.50 4.92
C LYS A 335 -15.10 -15.86 4.24
N LYS A 336 -14.70 -16.91 4.95
CA LYS A 336 -14.67 -18.27 4.42
C LYS A 336 -16.02 -18.76 3.93
N VAL A 337 -17.10 -18.42 4.65
CA VAL A 337 -18.47 -18.82 4.26
C VAL A 337 -18.92 -18.04 3.03
N LYS A 338 -18.63 -16.73 2.95
CA LYS A 338 -18.86 -15.92 1.75
C LYS A 338 -18.11 -16.49 0.55
N ASP A 339 -16.79 -16.70 0.67
CA ASP A 339 -15.95 -17.19 -0.43
C ASP A 339 -16.51 -18.50 -1.01
N LYS A 340 -16.90 -19.45 -0.13
CA LYS A 340 -17.55 -20.71 -0.55
C LYS A 340 -18.93 -20.51 -1.20
N ALA A 341 -19.66 -19.46 -0.82
CA ALA A 341 -20.95 -19.15 -1.45
C ALA A 341 -20.73 -18.61 -2.87
N VAL A 342 -19.75 -17.72 -3.04
CA VAL A 342 -19.34 -17.17 -4.35
C VAL A 342 -18.83 -18.28 -5.28
N GLU A 343 -17.96 -19.20 -4.77
CA GLU A 343 -17.50 -20.37 -5.53
C GLU A 343 -18.65 -21.25 -6.05
N LYS A 344 -19.79 -21.25 -5.35
CA LYS A 344 -21.01 -21.98 -5.75
C LYS A 344 -21.97 -21.13 -6.59
N GLY A 345 -21.54 -19.97 -7.07
CA GLY A 345 -22.36 -19.05 -7.88
C GLY A 345 -23.52 -18.40 -7.13
N LYS A 346 -23.43 -18.26 -5.79
CA LYS A 346 -24.44 -17.57 -4.97
C LYS A 346 -24.06 -16.10 -4.83
N ASP A 347 -25.08 -15.26 -4.74
CA ASP A 347 -24.99 -13.82 -4.52
C ASP A 347 -25.30 -13.41 -3.07
N SER A 348 -25.71 -14.36 -2.22
CA SER A 348 -26.12 -14.11 -0.84
C SER A 348 -25.88 -15.34 0.05
N LEU A 349 -25.79 -15.11 1.36
CA LEU A 349 -25.76 -16.18 2.36
C LEU A 349 -27.19 -16.63 2.71
N SER A 350 -27.33 -17.83 3.27
CA SER A 350 -28.60 -18.28 3.83
C SER A 350 -28.96 -17.49 5.10
N TYR A 351 -30.26 -17.38 5.39
CA TYR A 351 -30.79 -16.78 6.62
C TYR A 351 -30.12 -17.33 7.89
N TYR A 352 -29.87 -18.64 7.91
CA TYR A 352 -29.17 -19.30 9.02
C TYR A 352 -27.78 -18.70 9.28
N HIS A 353 -27.00 -18.47 8.23
CA HIS A 353 -25.66 -17.88 8.38
C HIS A 353 -25.71 -16.44 8.86
N TYR A 354 -26.62 -15.62 8.32
CA TYR A 354 -26.80 -14.25 8.78
C TYR A 354 -27.15 -14.20 10.26
N HIS A 355 -28.16 -14.96 10.67
CA HIS A 355 -28.59 -14.97 12.07
C HIS A 355 -27.49 -15.50 13.01
N LYS A 356 -26.78 -16.56 12.61
CA LYS A 356 -25.66 -17.12 13.38
C LYS A 356 -24.56 -16.06 13.58
N PHE A 357 -24.16 -15.38 12.53
CA PHE A 357 -23.09 -14.39 12.57
C PHE A 357 -23.50 -13.13 13.34
N ASP A 358 -24.71 -12.66 13.13
CA ASP A 358 -25.26 -11.49 13.81
C ASP A 358 -25.30 -11.70 15.33
N LYS A 359 -25.87 -12.82 15.77
CA LYS A 359 -25.91 -13.21 17.19
C LYS A 359 -24.50 -13.32 17.79
N LYS A 360 -23.59 -14.02 17.09
CA LYS A 360 -22.22 -14.22 17.58
C LYS A 360 -21.45 -12.90 17.66
N TYR A 361 -21.68 -11.99 16.72
CA TYR A 361 -21.08 -10.66 16.73
C TYR A 361 -21.50 -9.88 18.00
N ASP A 362 -22.79 -9.83 18.30
CA ASP A 362 -23.31 -9.12 19.46
C ASP A 362 -22.86 -9.76 20.79
N GLU A 363 -22.83 -11.08 20.87
CA GLU A 363 -22.29 -11.80 22.04
C GLU A 363 -20.83 -11.41 22.32
N LEU A 364 -20.00 -11.31 21.27
CA LEU A 364 -18.59 -10.94 21.41
C LEU A 364 -18.41 -9.46 21.78
N ILE A 365 -19.25 -8.56 21.28
CA ILE A 365 -19.26 -7.15 21.69
C ILE A 365 -19.60 -7.03 23.19
N GLU A 366 -20.63 -7.73 23.65
CA GLU A 366 -21.00 -7.73 25.06
C GLU A 366 -19.92 -8.35 25.96
N GLN A 367 -19.29 -9.42 25.50
CA GLN A 367 -18.13 -10.00 26.19
C GLN A 367 -16.99 -8.98 26.28
N ALA A 368 -16.64 -8.32 25.16
CA ALA A 368 -15.58 -7.31 25.10
C ALA A 368 -15.84 -6.14 26.03
N ARG A 369 -17.09 -5.68 26.15
CA ARG A 369 -17.51 -4.62 27.10
C ARG A 369 -17.34 -5.05 28.54
N LYS A 370 -17.68 -6.31 28.87
CA LYS A 370 -17.51 -6.87 30.23
C LYS A 370 -16.02 -7.00 30.60
N GLU A 371 -15.18 -7.41 29.66
CA GLU A 371 -13.73 -7.51 29.86
C GLU A 371 -13.04 -6.14 29.95
N ASN A 372 -13.69 -5.06 29.46
CA ASN A 372 -13.13 -3.70 29.40
C ASN A 372 -14.12 -2.67 29.92
N PRO A 373 -14.44 -2.68 31.21
CA PRO A 373 -15.35 -1.68 31.81
C PRO A 373 -14.75 -0.28 31.69
N LEU A 374 -15.63 0.73 31.65
CA LEU A 374 -15.22 2.13 31.68
C LEU A 374 -14.42 2.39 32.96
N PRO A 375 -13.27 3.05 32.92
CA PRO A 375 -12.51 3.41 34.11
C PRO A 375 -13.37 4.24 35.06
N GLU A 376 -13.48 3.82 36.32
CA GLU A 376 -14.07 4.64 37.38
C GLU A 376 -13.11 5.81 37.66
N THR A 377 -13.54 7.01 37.34
CA THR A 377 -12.76 8.22 37.66
C THR A 377 -13.35 8.89 38.88
N THR A 378 -12.60 8.93 39.95
CA THR A 378 -12.90 9.65 41.18
C THR A 378 -12.79 11.17 41.03
N GLU A 379 -12.10 11.66 40.02
CA GLU A 379 -11.91 13.09 39.74
C GLU A 379 -12.83 13.59 38.63
N LYS A 380 -13.60 14.64 38.90
CA LYS A 380 -14.38 15.39 37.91
C LYS A 380 -13.44 16.24 37.03
N LYS A 381 -12.72 15.64 36.11
CA LYS A 381 -11.98 16.40 35.07
C LYS A 381 -12.94 16.90 34.01
N ARG A 382 -12.87 18.19 33.64
CA ARG A 382 -13.59 18.76 32.50
C ARG A 382 -13.19 18.04 31.23
N GLY A 383 -14.16 17.44 30.53
CA GLY A 383 -13.93 16.77 29.24
C GLY A 383 -14.47 15.34 29.20
N ARG A 384 -14.48 14.75 27.98
CA ARG A 384 -14.92 13.36 27.76
C ARG A 384 -13.92 12.40 28.41
N LYS A 385 -14.41 11.42 29.19
CA LYS A 385 -13.57 10.36 29.79
C LYS A 385 -12.73 9.69 28.68
N LYS A 386 -11.41 9.60 28.87
CA LYS A 386 -10.52 8.88 27.94
C LYS A 386 -10.85 7.39 27.98
N LYS A 387 -11.48 6.89 26.93
CA LYS A 387 -11.65 5.45 26.69
C LYS A 387 -10.27 4.90 26.33
N GLY A 388 -9.84 3.80 26.95
CA GLY A 388 -8.61 3.09 26.51
C GLY A 388 -8.73 2.65 25.05
N LYS A 389 -7.60 2.32 24.40
CA LYS A 389 -7.57 1.90 22.99
C LYS A 389 -8.47 0.69 22.71
N ILE A 390 -8.50 -0.27 23.63
CA ILE A 390 -9.30 -1.49 23.51
C ILE A 390 -10.79 -1.15 23.48
N LEU A 391 -11.27 -0.39 24.46
CA LEU A 391 -12.66 0.02 24.53
C LEU A 391 -13.06 0.91 23.34
N ALA A 392 -12.15 1.74 22.84
CA ALA A 392 -12.37 2.53 21.63
C ALA A 392 -12.58 1.65 20.38
N LEU A 393 -11.87 0.54 20.26
CA LEU A 393 -12.08 -0.45 19.19
C LEU A 393 -13.42 -1.17 19.38
N VAL A 394 -13.75 -1.62 20.58
CA VAL A 394 -15.04 -2.29 20.89
C VAL A 394 -16.22 -1.39 20.52
N GLU A 395 -16.20 -0.12 20.92
CA GLU A 395 -17.25 0.84 20.58
C GLU A 395 -17.33 1.10 19.07
N ARG A 396 -16.20 1.15 18.39
CA ARG A 396 -16.13 1.30 16.93
C ARG A 396 -16.76 0.09 16.22
N LEU A 397 -16.43 -1.13 16.66
CA LEU A 397 -17.05 -2.36 16.16
C LEU A 397 -18.56 -2.39 16.41
N ALA A 398 -19.01 -1.95 17.60
CA ALA A 398 -20.42 -1.90 17.93
C ALA A 398 -21.18 -0.85 17.09
N ASN A 399 -20.65 0.37 16.97
CA ASN A 399 -21.32 1.46 16.28
C ASN A 399 -21.38 1.29 14.76
N TYR A 400 -20.38 0.62 14.18
CA TYR A 400 -20.25 0.45 12.73
C TYR A 400 -20.43 -1.00 12.26
N LYS A 401 -21.16 -1.82 13.06
CA LYS A 401 -21.46 -3.23 12.75
C LYS A 401 -21.93 -3.44 11.31
N ALA A 402 -22.88 -2.61 10.85
CA ALA A 402 -23.43 -2.70 9.50
C ALA A 402 -22.34 -2.53 8.42
N SER A 403 -21.43 -1.58 8.62
CA SER A 403 -20.32 -1.32 7.68
C SER A 403 -19.22 -2.39 7.76
N VAL A 404 -18.95 -2.95 8.95
CA VAL A 404 -18.02 -4.07 9.14
C VAL A 404 -18.54 -5.34 8.48
N CYS A 405 -19.85 -5.61 8.60
CA CYS A 405 -20.49 -6.80 8.04
C CYS A 405 -20.97 -6.62 6.60
N LEU A 406 -20.79 -5.44 5.98
CA LEU A 406 -21.34 -5.15 4.65
C LEU A 406 -20.88 -6.18 3.60
N PHE A 407 -19.65 -6.67 3.70
CA PHE A 407 -19.08 -7.65 2.76
C PHE A 407 -19.83 -9.01 2.73
N ILE A 408 -20.54 -9.40 3.79
CA ILE A 408 -21.39 -10.60 3.76
C ILE A 408 -22.81 -10.31 3.29
N HIS A 409 -23.27 -9.05 3.35
CA HIS A 409 -24.59 -8.63 2.90
C HIS A 409 -24.61 -8.18 1.43
N ASN A 410 -23.48 -7.68 0.93
CA ASN A 410 -23.27 -7.33 -0.47
C ASN A 410 -21.99 -8.00 -0.96
N PHE A 411 -22.13 -9.00 -1.82
CA PHE A 411 -21.00 -9.81 -2.27
C PHE A 411 -20.04 -9.07 -3.21
N ASN A 412 -20.46 -7.94 -3.77
CA ASN A 412 -19.57 -7.05 -4.54
C ASN A 412 -18.59 -6.29 -3.63
N VAL A 413 -18.86 -6.19 -2.32
CA VAL A 413 -17.96 -5.56 -1.36
C VAL A 413 -16.91 -6.58 -0.93
N PRO A 414 -15.60 -6.34 -1.17
CA PRO A 414 -14.56 -7.25 -0.75
C PRO A 414 -14.39 -7.26 0.78
N PHE A 415 -13.57 -8.19 1.27
CA PHE A 415 -13.26 -8.30 2.70
C PHE A 415 -12.22 -7.26 3.14
N ASP A 416 -11.40 -6.82 2.25
CA ASP A 416 -10.29 -5.91 2.49
C ASP A 416 -10.11 -4.90 1.36
N ASN A 417 -9.19 -3.96 1.59
CA ASN A 417 -8.90 -2.82 0.73
C ASN A 417 -7.78 -3.14 -0.29
N ASN A 418 -7.61 -4.43 -0.63
CA ASN A 418 -6.60 -4.88 -1.60
C ASN A 418 -7.23 -5.13 -2.97
#